data_3b1b0e18cfe7f2dd08e53fe3e8074aea
#
_entry.id   3b1b0e18cfe7f2dd08e53fe3e8074aea
#
_cell.length_a   1.000
_cell.length_b   1.000
_cell.length_c   1.000
_cell.angle_alpha   90.00
_cell.angle_beta   90.00
_cell.angle_gamma   90.00
#
_symmetry.space_group_name_H-M   'P 1'
#
loop_
_entity.id
_entity.type
_entity.pdbx_description
1 polymer ?
#
loop_
_entity_poly.entity_id
_entity_poly.type
_entity_poly.pdbx_seq_one_letter_code
_entity_poly.pdbx_strand_id
1 'polypeptide(L)'
;MRRAGVLAVAVCALLAGCSVGYTGSTTAPEPDRIGWEDGYRANATLNVTTGDGIDERELDAIVARTTARVELLRGAEFDGNVTVELLTRAEYRALNLSFTPTADRATDQRWEAAFMIGERTESERVIDALFGGAVAGYYRPSENEIGLVVPEEGGIDTQTLAHELVHALQDQRGWNVPARATLDGRLAGQGLTEGEAVAVERAYAARCGDEWTCLPRTRAGGGNVSAIVSYQGVYLTYLAPYVAGPTFVAALRDRGGWAAVTDAYDRPPATTRELLDPAAYPADTPELAVADRSNGDWERYADADSLGRATVHSVFWTNGLVSRDDDAIETDYDDPYSDGLVADRFVPYRDGTADGYVWRLRFANASEAAEFADGYDLLLRLRLDGERVGEGVYVVDDGPFADAFRLERSGATVTVVNGPTVDDLEGIHG
;
A
#
# COMPACT_ATOMS: atom_id res chain seq x y z
N MET A 1 -6.71 -80.02 17.52
CA MET A 1 -7.47 -81.02 16.67
C MET A 1 -7.37 -80.49 15.21
N ARG A 2 -6.70 -81.29 14.39
CA ARG A 2 -6.98 -81.67 12.98
C ARG A 2 -7.39 -80.51 12.02
N ARG A 3 -6.51 -80.08 11.12
CA ARG A 3 -6.25 -80.63 9.77
C ARG A 3 -7.42 -80.43 8.79
N ALA A 4 -7.13 -79.67 7.71
CA ALA A 4 -7.07 -80.07 6.30
C ALA A 4 -6.88 -78.83 5.47
N GLY A 5 -6.01 -78.79 4.73
CA GLY A 5 -5.30 -78.67 3.51
C GLY A 5 -6.11 -79.08 2.27
N VAL A 6 -6.22 -78.16 1.32
CA VAL A 6 -6.50 -78.55 -0.09
C VAL A 6 -5.59 -77.75 -1.02
N LEU A 7 -4.82 -78.47 -1.73
CA LEU A 7 -3.99 -78.11 -2.90
C LEU A 7 -4.93 -77.97 -4.10
N ALA A 8 -4.76 -76.95 -4.93
CA ALA A 8 -5.32 -76.98 -6.29
C ALA A 8 -4.31 -76.35 -7.27
N VAL A 9 -4.15 -77.12 -8.29
CA VAL A 9 -3.13 -77.18 -9.36
C VAL A 9 -3.29 -76.02 -10.34
N ALA A 10 -2.12 -75.56 -10.83
CA ALA A 10 -1.94 -74.61 -11.92
C ALA A 10 -2.40 -75.20 -13.24
N VAL A 11 -3.00 -74.32 -14.06
CA VAL A 11 -3.08 -74.52 -15.53
C VAL A 11 -2.52 -73.27 -16.22
N CYS A 12 -1.35 -73.44 -16.84
CA CYS A 12 -0.76 -72.45 -17.77
C CYS A 12 -1.52 -72.49 -19.08
N ALA A 13 -2.10 -71.36 -19.49
CA ALA A 13 -2.48 -71.14 -20.89
C ALA A 13 -1.58 -70.04 -21.46
N LEU A 14 -0.69 -70.47 -22.35
CA LEU A 14 0.12 -69.58 -23.20
C LEU A 14 -0.75 -69.01 -24.32
N LEU A 15 -1.01 -67.68 -24.23
CA LEU A 15 -1.49 -66.91 -25.35
C LEU A 15 -0.40 -65.91 -25.74
N ALA A 16 0.27 -66.15 -26.84
CA ALA A 16 1.17 -65.21 -27.48
C ALA A 16 0.33 -64.04 -28.06
N GLY A 17 0.30 -62.93 -27.35
CA GLY A 17 -0.23 -61.64 -27.82
C GLY A 17 0.92 -60.73 -28.18
N CYS A 18 1.02 -60.26 -29.40
CA CYS A 18 1.95 -59.26 -29.84
C CYS A 18 1.73 -57.97 -29.03
N SER A 19 2.63 -57.65 -28.09
CA SER A 19 2.69 -56.36 -27.45
C SER A 19 3.34 -55.37 -28.41
N VAL A 20 2.55 -54.50 -29.03
CA VAL A 20 3.05 -53.24 -29.58
C VAL A 20 3.57 -52.45 -28.39
N GLY A 21 4.88 -52.33 -28.29
CA GLY A 21 5.53 -51.53 -27.27
C GLY A 21 5.19 -50.05 -27.47
N TYR A 22 4.27 -49.53 -26.69
CA TYR A 22 4.10 -48.09 -26.51
C TYR A 22 5.25 -47.65 -25.58
N THR A 23 6.36 -47.20 -26.18
CA THR A 23 7.40 -46.50 -25.46
C THR A 23 6.90 -45.05 -25.19
N GLY A 24 5.91 -44.92 -24.34
CA GLY A 24 5.67 -43.67 -23.68
C GLY A 24 6.86 -43.45 -22.75
N SER A 25 7.74 -42.52 -23.06
CA SER A 25 8.68 -41.98 -22.09
C SER A 25 7.87 -41.31 -21.00
N THR A 26 7.59 -42.02 -19.91
CA THR A 26 7.24 -41.40 -18.66
C THR A 26 8.54 -40.78 -18.12
N THR A 27 8.92 -39.61 -18.62
CA THR A 27 9.79 -38.74 -17.86
C THR A 27 9.05 -38.49 -16.57
N ALA A 28 9.67 -38.89 -15.42
CA ALA A 28 9.21 -38.47 -14.14
C ALA A 28 9.02 -36.93 -14.19
N PRO A 29 7.96 -36.36 -13.61
CA PRO A 29 7.84 -34.92 -13.56
C PRO A 29 9.15 -34.37 -13.03
N GLU A 30 9.73 -33.40 -13.75
CA GLU A 30 10.92 -32.73 -13.23
C GLU A 30 10.57 -32.14 -11.86
N PRO A 31 11.48 -32.23 -10.89
CA PRO A 31 11.22 -31.65 -9.57
C PRO A 31 10.98 -30.15 -9.73
N ASP A 32 9.99 -29.67 -9.04
CA ASP A 32 9.69 -28.27 -8.91
C ASP A 32 10.91 -27.48 -8.42
N ARG A 33 11.15 -26.31 -9.00
CA ARG A 33 12.33 -25.49 -8.71
C ARG A 33 12.13 -24.06 -9.20
N ILE A 34 12.78 -23.12 -8.58
CA ILE A 34 12.74 -21.70 -8.96
C ILE A 34 12.83 -21.50 -10.47
N GLY A 35 11.83 -20.83 -11.01
CA GLY A 35 11.69 -20.54 -12.43
C GLY A 35 11.11 -21.67 -13.30
N TRP A 36 10.47 -22.64 -12.66
CA TRP A 36 9.74 -23.73 -13.30
C TRP A 36 8.48 -24.06 -12.53
N GLU A 37 7.32 -23.83 -13.08
CA GLU A 37 6.02 -24.05 -12.47
C GLU A 37 5.09 -24.80 -13.41
N ASP A 38 4.44 -25.88 -12.95
CA ASP A 38 3.45 -26.68 -13.69
C ASP A 38 3.85 -27.05 -15.15
N GLY A 39 5.14 -27.33 -15.37
CA GLY A 39 5.70 -27.66 -16.68
C GLY A 39 6.10 -26.45 -17.52
N TYR A 40 5.94 -25.23 -17.04
CA TYR A 40 6.34 -24.00 -17.73
C TYR A 40 7.59 -23.39 -17.09
N ARG A 41 8.56 -23.03 -17.94
CA ARG A 41 9.75 -22.27 -17.54
C ARG A 41 9.49 -20.77 -17.66
N ALA A 42 10.20 -19.96 -16.92
CA ALA A 42 10.15 -18.51 -17.00
C ALA A 42 10.37 -17.95 -18.42
N ASN A 43 11.19 -18.60 -19.23
CA ASN A 43 11.46 -18.22 -20.63
C ASN A 43 10.56 -18.93 -21.66
N ALA A 44 9.54 -19.72 -21.25
CA ALA A 44 8.65 -20.40 -22.17
C ALA A 44 7.85 -19.41 -23.02
N THR A 45 7.71 -19.72 -24.31
CA THR A 45 6.77 -19.03 -25.21
C THR A 45 5.43 -19.71 -25.09
N LEU A 46 4.38 -18.97 -24.78
CA LEU A 46 3.00 -19.49 -24.78
C LEU A 46 2.38 -19.35 -26.16
N ASN A 47 1.58 -20.34 -26.51
CA ASN A 47 0.71 -20.26 -27.69
C ASN A 47 -0.70 -19.89 -27.23
N VAL A 48 -0.89 -18.60 -26.92
CA VAL A 48 -2.13 -18.01 -26.41
C VAL A 48 -2.64 -16.98 -27.38
N THR A 49 -3.94 -16.99 -27.64
CA THR A 49 -4.62 -16.02 -28.51
C THR A 49 -5.56 -15.17 -27.66
N THR A 50 -5.21 -13.92 -27.42
CA THR A 50 -5.99 -13.03 -26.52
C THR A 50 -7.19 -12.37 -27.19
N GLY A 51 -7.38 -12.51 -28.50
CA GLY A 51 -8.43 -11.83 -29.27
C GLY A 51 -9.79 -12.53 -29.26
N ASP A 52 -9.87 -13.78 -28.82
CA ASP A 52 -11.08 -14.59 -28.72
C ASP A 52 -11.46 -14.94 -27.27
N GLY A 53 -10.83 -14.26 -26.32
CA GLY A 53 -10.91 -14.54 -24.88
C GLY A 53 -9.73 -15.38 -24.41
N ILE A 54 -9.71 -15.71 -23.13
CA ILE A 54 -8.72 -16.58 -22.50
C ILE A 54 -9.45 -17.78 -21.92
N ASP A 55 -9.18 -18.97 -22.48
CA ASP A 55 -9.77 -20.19 -21.93
C ASP A 55 -9.01 -20.66 -20.68
N GLU A 56 -9.57 -21.64 -19.96
CA GLU A 56 -9.04 -22.16 -18.70
C GLU A 56 -7.59 -22.68 -18.84
N ARG A 57 -7.27 -23.37 -19.95
CA ARG A 57 -5.92 -23.90 -20.19
C ARG A 57 -4.91 -22.80 -20.52
N GLU A 58 -5.35 -21.79 -21.24
CA GLU A 58 -4.54 -20.62 -21.53
C GLU A 58 -4.25 -19.84 -20.26
N LEU A 59 -5.27 -19.67 -19.38
CA LEU A 59 -5.11 -19.05 -18.07
C LEU A 59 -4.11 -19.83 -17.22
N ASP A 60 -4.26 -21.16 -17.10
CA ASP A 60 -3.33 -22.01 -16.36
C ASP A 60 -1.88 -21.83 -16.84
N ALA A 61 -1.68 -21.84 -18.16
CA ALA A 61 -0.36 -21.66 -18.75
C ALA A 61 0.22 -20.25 -18.50
N ILE A 62 -0.61 -19.21 -18.53
CA ILE A 62 -0.22 -17.84 -18.23
C ILE A 62 0.18 -17.72 -16.76
N VAL A 63 -0.64 -18.25 -15.86
CA VAL A 63 -0.39 -18.24 -14.41
C VAL A 63 0.91 -18.97 -14.11
N ALA A 64 1.04 -20.24 -14.51
CA ALA A 64 2.22 -21.05 -14.24
C ALA A 64 3.52 -20.37 -14.75
N ARG A 65 3.54 -19.86 -15.99
CA ARG A 65 4.72 -19.15 -16.51
C ARG A 65 4.99 -17.85 -15.74
N THR A 66 3.95 -17.12 -15.31
CA THR A 66 4.13 -15.86 -14.59
C THR A 66 4.64 -16.14 -13.19
N THR A 67 4.15 -17.19 -12.52
CA THR A 67 4.66 -17.69 -11.23
C THR A 67 6.15 -18.05 -11.34
N ALA A 68 6.53 -18.86 -12.32
CA ALA A 68 7.95 -19.20 -12.58
C ALA A 68 8.84 -17.96 -12.80
N ARG A 69 8.31 -16.89 -13.39
CA ARG A 69 9.03 -15.62 -13.57
C ARG A 69 9.17 -14.85 -12.25
N VAL A 70 8.11 -14.79 -11.43
CA VAL A 70 8.13 -14.16 -10.12
C VAL A 70 9.15 -14.87 -9.22
N GLU A 71 9.16 -16.18 -9.17
CA GLU A 71 10.16 -16.97 -8.45
C GLU A 71 11.58 -16.62 -8.87
N LEU A 72 11.83 -16.59 -10.17
CA LEU A 72 13.15 -16.26 -10.71
C LEU A 72 13.57 -14.82 -10.34
N LEU A 73 12.63 -13.87 -10.37
CA LEU A 73 12.89 -12.48 -10.06
C LEU A 73 13.12 -12.26 -8.56
N ARG A 74 12.32 -12.93 -7.73
CA ARG A 74 12.37 -12.80 -6.26
C ARG A 74 13.42 -13.72 -5.63
N GLY A 75 13.74 -14.82 -6.29
CA GLY A 75 14.66 -15.83 -5.76
C GLY A 75 14.04 -16.67 -4.63
N ALA A 76 12.74 -16.91 -4.70
CA ALA A 76 11.98 -17.72 -3.73
C ALA A 76 10.93 -18.57 -4.45
N GLU A 77 10.69 -19.77 -3.94
CA GLU A 77 9.72 -20.75 -4.42
C GLU A 77 8.35 -20.47 -3.82
N PHE A 78 7.26 -20.70 -4.54
CA PHE A 78 5.93 -20.77 -3.95
C PHE A 78 5.76 -22.07 -3.15
N ASP A 79 4.98 -22.04 -2.07
CA ASP A 79 4.68 -23.25 -1.29
C ASP A 79 3.44 -24.00 -1.83
N GLY A 80 2.74 -23.44 -2.81
CA GLY A 80 1.57 -24.04 -3.47
C GLY A 80 0.95 -23.12 -4.52
N ASN A 81 0.10 -23.71 -5.36
CA ASN A 81 -0.55 -23.04 -6.48
C ASN A 81 -1.52 -21.95 -5.97
N VAL A 82 -1.63 -20.88 -6.75
CA VAL A 82 -2.55 -19.76 -6.51
C VAL A 82 -3.70 -19.82 -7.50
N THR A 83 -4.94 -19.70 -7.05
CA THR A 83 -6.10 -19.59 -7.93
C THR A 83 -6.18 -18.17 -8.50
N VAL A 84 -6.45 -18.08 -9.81
CA VAL A 84 -6.63 -16.80 -10.50
C VAL A 84 -8.00 -16.72 -11.14
N GLU A 85 -8.77 -15.70 -10.81
CA GLU A 85 -10.07 -15.40 -11.40
C GLU A 85 -9.98 -14.13 -12.25
N LEU A 86 -10.55 -14.18 -13.46
CA LEU A 86 -10.69 -13.01 -14.33
C LEU A 86 -12.08 -12.41 -14.15
N LEU A 87 -12.13 -11.13 -13.82
CA LEU A 87 -13.36 -10.40 -13.51
C LEU A 87 -13.51 -9.21 -14.45
N THR A 88 -14.70 -8.98 -14.94
CA THR A 88 -15.04 -7.69 -15.54
C THR A 88 -15.10 -6.60 -14.46
N ARG A 89 -15.00 -5.35 -14.84
CA ARG A 89 -15.19 -4.22 -13.91
C ARG A 89 -16.57 -4.24 -13.22
N ALA A 90 -17.59 -4.74 -13.88
CA ALA A 90 -18.94 -4.86 -13.33
C ALA A 90 -19.01 -5.95 -12.26
N GLU A 91 -18.41 -7.12 -12.51
CA GLU A 91 -18.32 -8.21 -11.55
C GLU A 91 -17.50 -7.81 -10.33
N TYR A 92 -16.32 -7.19 -10.51
CA TYR A 92 -15.54 -6.64 -9.41
C TYR A 92 -16.35 -5.71 -8.50
N ARG A 93 -17.09 -4.77 -9.09
CA ARG A 93 -17.96 -3.86 -8.31
C ARG A 93 -19.08 -4.60 -7.56
N ALA A 94 -19.59 -5.68 -8.14
CA ALA A 94 -20.64 -6.49 -7.51
C ALA A 94 -20.14 -7.26 -6.28
N LEU A 95 -18.83 -7.50 -6.15
CA LEU A 95 -18.21 -8.08 -4.95
C LEU A 95 -18.31 -7.15 -3.74
N ASN A 96 -18.51 -5.86 -3.96
CA ASN A 96 -18.63 -4.83 -2.92
C ASN A 96 -17.48 -4.91 -1.89
N LEU A 97 -16.26 -5.18 -2.38
CA LEU A 97 -15.06 -5.22 -1.56
C LEU A 97 -14.73 -3.81 -1.09
N SER A 98 -14.64 -3.61 0.21
CA SER A 98 -14.16 -2.36 0.79
C SER A 98 -12.71 -2.55 1.22
N PHE A 99 -11.80 -1.82 0.62
CA PHE A 99 -10.38 -1.75 1.01
C PHE A 99 -10.12 -0.64 2.02
N THR A 100 -11.16 0.14 2.35
CA THR A 100 -11.08 1.20 3.34
C THR A 100 -11.62 0.73 4.68
N PRO A 101 -10.87 0.93 5.77
CA PRO A 101 -11.45 0.83 7.09
C PRO A 101 -12.66 1.76 7.17
N THR A 102 -13.73 1.34 7.84
CA THR A 102 -14.85 2.23 8.14
C THR A 102 -14.29 3.51 8.76
N ALA A 103 -14.45 4.63 8.06
CA ALA A 103 -14.01 5.90 8.58
C ALA A 103 -14.92 6.31 9.74
N ASP A 104 -14.31 6.79 10.78
CA ASP A 104 -14.98 7.41 11.91
C ASP A 104 -14.66 8.92 11.94
N ARG A 105 -15.30 9.60 12.86
CA ARG A 105 -15.10 11.04 13.04
C ARG A 105 -13.63 11.43 13.33
N ALA A 106 -12.85 10.57 13.99
CA ALA A 106 -11.42 10.83 14.22
C ALA A 106 -10.62 10.73 12.91
N THR A 107 -11.02 9.83 12.04
CA THR A 107 -10.46 9.71 10.68
C THR A 107 -10.77 10.96 9.85
N ASP A 108 -12.01 11.45 9.89
CA ASP A 108 -12.40 12.67 9.18
C ASP A 108 -11.60 13.86 9.68
N GLN A 109 -11.51 14.05 11.00
CA GLN A 109 -10.74 15.11 11.64
C GLN A 109 -9.24 15.07 11.30
N ARG A 110 -8.67 13.89 11.15
CA ARG A 110 -7.29 13.74 10.71
C ARG A 110 -7.05 14.33 9.31
N TRP A 111 -7.97 14.08 8.37
CA TRP A 111 -7.88 14.61 7.02
C TRP A 111 -8.19 16.10 6.94
N GLU A 112 -9.03 16.58 7.83
CA GLU A 112 -9.25 18.01 8.06
C GLU A 112 -7.98 18.70 8.57
N ALA A 113 -7.34 18.15 9.61
CA ALA A 113 -6.07 18.63 10.14
C ALA A 113 -4.93 18.64 9.10
N ALA A 114 -5.03 17.76 8.11
CA ALA A 114 -4.12 17.74 6.95
C ALA A 114 -4.52 18.73 5.85
N PHE A 115 -5.61 19.49 6.00
CA PHE A 115 -6.16 20.42 5.00
C PHE A 115 -6.41 19.77 3.63
N MET A 116 -6.88 18.53 3.63
CA MET A 116 -7.14 17.74 2.43
C MET A 116 -8.62 17.41 2.22
N ILE A 117 -9.37 17.26 3.31
CA ILE A 117 -10.82 17.01 3.31
C ILE A 117 -11.44 17.95 4.33
N GLY A 118 -12.37 18.80 3.91
CA GLY A 118 -13.03 19.76 4.83
C GLY A 118 -14.06 19.08 5.73
N GLU A 119 -14.31 19.67 6.89
CA GLU A 119 -15.15 19.20 8.00
C GLU A 119 -16.49 18.54 7.62
N ARG A 120 -17.13 18.98 6.53
CA ARG A 120 -18.45 18.52 6.10
C ARG A 120 -18.40 17.36 5.12
N THR A 121 -17.23 16.78 4.88
CA THR A 121 -17.01 15.71 3.89
C THR A 121 -16.53 14.47 4.60
N GLU A 122 -17.27 13.38 4.46
CA GLU A 122 -16.87 12.07 4.99
C GLU A 122 -15.67 11.52 4.21
N SER A 123 -14.59 11.22 4.89
CA SER A 123 -13.36 10.70 4.27
C SER A 123 -13.55 9.35 3.60
N GLU A 124 -14.43 8.50 4.09
CA GLU A 124 -14.78 7.22 3.48
C GLU A 124 -15.24 7.40 2.03
N ARG A 125 -16.12 8.39 1.77
CA ARG A 125 -16.60 8.69 0.41
C ARG A 125 -15.48 9.18 -0.51
N VAL A 126 -14.55 9.97 0.04
CA VAL A 126 -13.40 10.48 -0.72
C VAL A 126 -12.47 9.34 -1.11
N ILE A 127 -12.14 8.48 -0.17
CA ILE A 127 -11.26 7.34 -0.39
C ILE A 127 -11.89 6.34 -1.35
N ASP A 128 -13.19 6.05 -1.21
CA ASP A 128 -13.91 5.19 -2.16
C ASP A 128 -13.96 5.80 -3.57
N ALA A 129 -14.18 7.11 -3.68
CA ALA A 129 -14.15 7.78 -4.98
C ALA A 129 -12.76 7.77 -5.64
N LEU A 130 -11.68 7.80 -4.84
CA LEU A 130 -10.31 7.74 -5.33
C LEU A 130 -9.93 6.32 -5.80
N PHE A 131 -10.23 5.31 -5.00
CA PHE A 131 -9.65 3.97 -5.14
C PHE A 131 -10.64 2.88 -5.51
N GLY A 132 -11.93 3.00 -5.19
CA GLY A 132 -12.93 1.96 -5.42
C GLY A 132 -13.13 1.54 -6.88
N GLY A 133 -12.75 2.39 -7.85
CA GLY A 133 -12.78 2.07 -9.28
C GLY A 133 -11.42 1.80 -9.92
N ALA A 134 -10.32 1.98 -9.19
CA ALA A 134 -8.96 1.95 -9.73
C ALA A 134 -8.28 0.57 -9.66
N VAL A 135 -8.83 -0.36 -8.89
CA VAL A 135 -8.25 -1.70 -8.67
C VAL A 135 -8.12 -2.45 -9.99
N ALA A 136 -6.91 -2.88 -10.31
CA ALA A 136 -6.58 -3.70 -11.49
C ALA A 136 -6.45 -5.19 -11.15
N GLY A 137 -6.05 -5.49 -9.90
CA GLY A 137 -5.96 -6.82 -9.33
C GLY A 137 -6.02 -6.74 -7.82
N TYR A 138 -6.18 -7.88 -7.18
CA TYR A 138 -6.09 -8.03 -5.73
C TYR A 138 -5.78 -9.47 -5.35
N TYR A 139 -5.10 -9.68 -4.25
CA TYR A 139 -4.89 -10.99 -3.64
C TYR A 139 -5.75 -11.12 -2.36
N ARG A 140 -6.39 -12.28 -2.17
CA ARG A 140 -7.17 -12.64 -0.97
C ARG A 140 -6.47 -13.77 -0.20
N PRO A 141 -5.77 -13.47 0.90
CA PRO A 141 -5.02 -14.49 1.66
C PRO A 141 -5.89 -15.63 2.15
N SER A 142 -7.11 -15.35 2.64
CA SER A 142 -8.01 -16.39 3.17
C SER A 142 -8.40 -17.47 2.18
N GLU A 143 -8.36 -17.19 0.88
CA GLU A 143 -8.77 -18.06 -0.20
C GLU A 143 -7.60 -18.47 -1.10
N ASN A 144 -6.41 -17.89 -0.86
CA ASN A 144 -5.23 -18.02 -1.72
C ASN A 144 -5.59 -17.77 -3.18
N GLU A 145 -6.33 -16.67 -3.43
CA GLU A 145 -6.91 -16.34 -4.72
C GLU A 145 -6.54 -14.92 -5.16
N ILE A 146 -6.20 -14.78 -6.42
CA ILE A 146 -6.01 -13.51 -7.12
C ILE A 146 -7.23 -13.23 -7.99
N GLY A 147 -7.84 -12.05 -7.84
CA GLY A 147 -8.80 -11.50 -8.78
C GLY A 147 -8.13 -10.49 -9.70
N LEU A 148 -8.21 -10.68 -11.01
CA LEU A 148 -7.72 -9.72 -12.00
C LEU A 148 -8.89 -9.08 -12.73
N VAL A 149 -8.91 -7.74 -12.74
CA VAL A 149 -9.91 -7.00 -13.49
C VAL A 149 -9.44 -6.84 -14.93
N VAL A 150 -10.19 -7.44 -15.85
CA VAL A 150 -9.88 -7.44 -17.29
C VAL A 150 -10.83 -6.52 -18.07
N PRO A 151 -10.38 -5.99 -19.23
CA PRO A 151 -11.27 -5.25 -20.15
C PRO A 151 -12.33 -6.19 -20.75
N GLU A 152 -13.48 -5.61 -21.17
CA GLU A 152 -14.55 -6.37 -21.83
C GLU A 152 -14.11 -7.00 -23.14
N GLU A 153 -13.13 -6.39 -23.82
CA GLU A 153 -12.54 -6.89 -25.07
C GLU A 153 -11.65 -8.12 -24.85
N GLY A 154 -11.45 -8.53 -23.61
CA GLY A 154 -10.57 -9.63 -23.25
C GLY A 154 -9.10 -9.21 -23.06
N GLY A 155 -8.26 -10.21 -22.80
CA GLY A 155 -6.84 -10.04 -22.50
C GLY A 155 -6.55 -10.05 -21.00
N ILE A 156 -5.26 -10.08 -20.66
CA ILE A 156 -4.78 -10.12 -19.27
C ILE A 156 -3.52 -9.27 -19.14
N ASP A 157 -3.46 -8.45 -18.10
CA ASP A 157 -2.22 -7.74 -17.74
C ASP A 157 -1.34 -8.66 -16.88
N THR A 158 -0.34 -9.28 -17.52
CA THR A 158 0.60 -10.18 -16.83
C THR A 158 1.56 -9.44 -15.89
N GLN A 159 1.66 -8.12 -15.97
CA GLN A 159 2.43 -7.33 -15.02
C GLN A 159 1.63 -7.16 -13.73
N THR A 160 0.34 -6.85 -13.81
CA THR A 160 -0.56 -6.88 -12.66
C THR A 160 -0.62 -8.28 -12.04
N LEU A 161 -0.73 -9.35 -12.85
CA LEU A 161 -0.66 -10.72 -12.33
C LEU A 161 0.65 -10.98 -11.57
N ALA A 162 1.79 -10.54 -12.10
CA ALA A 162 3.07 -10.69 -11.40
C ALA A 162 3.12 -9.92 -10.08
N HIS A 163 2.50 -8.74 -10.01
CA HIS A 163 2.35 -7.95 -8.79
C HIS A 163 1.55 -8.72 -7.73
N GLU A 164 0.37 -9.21 -8.09
CA GLU A 164 -0.50 -9.95 -7.16
C GLU A 164 0.12 -11.30 -6.74
N LEU A 165 0.86 -11.96 -7.63
CA LEU A 165 1.62 -13.17 -7.28
C LEU A 165 2.71 -12.89 -6.25
N VAL A 166 3.30 -11.68 -6.21
CA VAL A 166 4.23 -11.33 -5.12
C VAL A 166 3.50 -11.31 -3.79
N HIS A 167 2.28 -10.76 -3.72
CA HIS A 167 1.48 -10.78 -2.48
C HIS A 167 1.12 -12.21 -2.06
N ALA A 168 0.80 -13.08 -3.01
CA ALA A 168 0.59 -14.50 -2.72
C ALA A 168 1.87 -15.18 -2.19
N LEU A 169 3.03 -14.88 -2.78
CA LEU A 169 4.32 -15.37 -2.31
C LEU A 169 4.64 -14.86 -0.89
N GLN A 170 4.42 -13.57 -0.64
CA GLN A 170 4.61 -12.96 0.70
C GLN A 170 3.76 -13.69 1.74
N ASP A 171 2.49 -13.95 1.45
CA ASP A 171 1.58 -14.66 2.35
C ASP A 171 2.01 -16.10 2.59
N GLN A 172 2.25 -16.87 1.52
CA GLN A 172 2.68 -18.27 1.60
C GLN A 172 4.01 -18.43 2.36
N ARG A 173 4.93 -17.49 2.22
CA ARG A 173 6.22 -17.48 2.91
C ARG A 173 6.15 -16.90 4.32
N GLY A 174 4.97 -16.45 4.76
CA GLY A 174 4.79 -15.81 6.07
C GLY A 174 5.48 -14.45 6.21
N TRP A 175 5.79 -13.77 5.08
CA TRP A 175 6.36 -12.43 5.06
C TRP A 175 5.26 -11.39 5.25
N ASN A 176 4.74 -11.35 6.47
CA ASN A 176 3.60 -10.50 6.80
C ASN A 176 4.04 -9.29 7.62
N VAL A 177 3.53 -8.13 7.26
CA VAL A 177 3.67 -6.92 8.07
C VAL A 177 2.52 -6.85 9.06
N PRO A 178 2.78 -6.78 10.38
CA PRO A 178 1.74 -6.65 11.38
C PRO A 178 0.90 -5.38 11.15
N ALA A 179 -0.42 -5.49 11.35
CA ALA A 179 -1.30 -4.33 11.28
C ALA A 179 -0.85 -3.24 12.27
N ARG A 180 -0.74 -2.00 11.79
CA ARG A 180 -0.37 -0.82 12.57
C ARG A 180 -1.60 0.03 12.85
N ALA A 181 -1.68 0.60 14.03
CA ALA A 181 -2.82 1.43 14.43
C ALA A 181 -2.80 2.81 13.75
N THR A 182 -1.61 3.39 13.53
CA THR A 182 -1.46 4.74 12.98
C THR A 182 -1.44 4.76 11.45
N LEU A 183 -1.83 5.87 10.84
CA LEU A 183 -1.75 6.07 9.39
C LEU A 183 -0.31 5.92 8.89
N ASP A 184 0.64 6.62 9.52
CA ASP A 184 2.05 6.58 9.19
C ASP A 184 2.61 5.14 9.23
N GLY A 185 2.30 4.41 10.32
CA GLY A 185 2.75 3.03 10.47
C GLY A 185 2.15 2.07 9.43
N ARG A 186 0.88 2.27 9.03
CA ARG A 186 0.25 1.48 7.96
C ARG A 186 0.91 1.73 6.62
N LEU A 187 1.09 3.01 6.24
CA LEU A 187 1.75 3.39 5.00
C LEU A 187 3.20 2.89 4.96
N ALA A 188 3.91 2.98 6.08
CA ALA A 188 5.26 2.46 6.18
C ALA A 188 5.32 0.94 5.93
N GLY A 189 4.45 0.19 6.59
CA GLY A 189 4.37 -1.26 6.39
C GLY A 189 4.00 -1.63 4.96
N GLN A 190 3.01 -0.96 4.38
CA GLN A 190 2.64 -1.11 2.97
C GLN A 190 3.81 -0.79 2.04
N GLY A 191 4.66 0.18 2.38
CA GLY A 191 5.84 0.50 1.58
C GLY A 191 6.84 -0.66 1.43
N LEU A 192 6.91 -1.57 2.37
CA LEU A 192 7.72 -2.79 2.22
C LEU A 192 7.02 -3.79 1.29
N THR A 193 5.74 -4.09 1.52
CA THR A 193 4.99 -5.10 0.76
C THR A 193 4.74 -4.67 -0.69
N GLU A 194 4.20 -3.48 -0.88
CA GLU A 194 3.96 -2.90 -2.20
C GLU A 194 5.25 -2.56 -2.94
N GLY A 195 6.26 -2.08 -2.19
CA GLY A 195 7.58 -1.78 -2.74
C GLY A 195 8.24 -3.01 -3.35
N GLU A 196 8.12 -4.17 -2.71
CA GLU A 196 8.60 -5.45 -3.24
C GLU A 196 7.80 -5.88 -4.47
N ALA A 197 6.47 -5.81 -4.42
CA ALA A 197 5.61 -6.16 -5.54
C ALA A 197 5.89 -5.29 -6.78
N VAL A 198 5.98 -3.97 -6.61
CA VAL A 198 6.33 -3.03 -7.68
C VAL A 198 7.75 -3.26 -8.19
N ALA A 199 8.72 -3.59 -7.33
CA ALA A 199 10.09 -3.88 -7.76
C ALA A 199 10.15 -5.13 -8.65
N VAL A 200 9.39 -6.18 -8.32
CA VAL A 200 9.28 -7.40 -9.12
C VAL A 200 8.50 -7.14 -10.41
N GLU A 201 7.38 -6.41 -10.36
CA GLU A 201 6.61 -5.99 -11.55
C GLU A 201 7.48 -5.23 -12.55
N ARG A 202 8.25 -4.24 -12.07
CA ARG A 202 9.17 -3.47 -12.92
C ARG A 202 10.27 -4.34 -13.52
N ALA A 203 10.83 -5.26 -12.72
CA ALA A 203 11.82 -6.21 -13.21
C ALA A 203 11.25 -7.21 -14.22
N TYR A 204 9.97 -7.61 -14.07
CA TYR A 204 9.23 -8.39 -15.06
C TYR A 204 9.07 -7.60 -16.36
N ALA A 205 8.57 -6.37 -16.27
CA ALA A 205 8.35 -5.50 -17.41
C ALA A 205 9.64 -5.23 -18.20
N ALA A 206 10.75 -5.01 -17.51
CA ALA A 206 12.06 -4.74 -18.12
C ALA A 206 12.62 -5.91 -18.93
N ARG A 207 12.21 -7.15 -18.64
CA ARG A 207 12.63 -8.33 -19.40
C ARG A 207 11.74 -8.65 -20.60
N CYS A 208 10.56 -8.00 -20.71
CA CYS A 208 9.65 -8.19 -21.82
C CYS A 208 10.20 -7.61 -23.12
N GLY A 209 10.17 -8.41 -24.18
CA GLY A 209 10.67 -8.02 -25.51
C GLY A 209 12.17 -8.21 -25.73
N ASP A 210 12.93 -8.49 -24.68
CA ASP A 210 14.35 -8.83 -24.73
C ASP A 210 14.57 -10.30 -24.33
N GLU A 211 14.58 -10.58 -23.03
CA GLU A 211 14.79 -11.94 -22.51
C GLU A 211 13.51 -12.80 -22.62
N TRP A 212 12.34 -12.17 -22.48
CA TRP A 212 11.05 -12.85 -22.42
C TRP A 212 10.09 -12.42 -23.51
N THR A 213 9.38 -13.40 -24.07
CA THR A 213 8.18 -13.14 -24.88
C THR A 213 7.01 -12.89 -23.92
N CYS A 214 6.49 -11.67 -23.91
CA CYS A 214 5.35 -11.28 -23.08
C CYS A 214 4.07 -11.15 -23.92
N LEU A 215 2.92 -11.32 -23.28
CA LEU A 215 1.63 -10.99 -23.88
C LEU A 215 1.48 -9.46 -24.02
N PRO A 216 0.69 -8.98 -24.97
CA PRO A 216 0.39 -7.57 -25.08
C PRO A 216 -0.21 -7.04 -23.76
N ARG A 217 0.23 -5.87 -23.32
CA ARG A 217 -0.30 -5.27 -22.11
C ARG A 217 -1.72 -4.77 -22.35
N THR A 218 -2.65 -5.22 -21.49
CA THR A 218 -4.03 -4.73 -21.46
C THR A 218 -4.28 -4.07 -20.11
N ARG A 219 -4.87 -2.88 -20.11
CA ARG A 219 -5.23 -2.20 -18.86
C ARG A 219 -6.74 -2.08 -18.77
N ALA A 220 -7.32 -2.63 -17.71
CA ALA A 220 -8.70 -2.31 -17.35
C ALA A 220 -8.70 -0.90 -16.75
N GLY A 221 -8.97 0.11 -17.55
CA GLY A 221 -9.10 1.49 -17.08
C GLY A 221 -10.12 1.60 -15.94
N GLY A 222 -9.91 2.48 -14.97
CA GLY A 222 -10.83 2.57 -13.83
C GLY A 222 -10.62 3.76 -12.89
N GLY A 223 -9.51 4.49 -12.99
CA GLY A 223 -9.24 5.62 -12.11
C GLY A 223 -10.24 6.78 -12.30
N ASN A 224 -10.70 7.37 -11.18
CA ASN A 224 -11.54 8.56 -11.19
C ASN A 224 -10.67 9.83 -11.21
N VAL A 225 -10.28 10.27 -12.40
CA VAL A 225 -9.42 11.46 -12.57
C VAL A 225 -10.01 12.70 -11.88
N SER A 226 -11.34 12.87 -11.89
CA SER A 226 -11.97 14.02 -11.22
C SER A 226 -11.78 13.96 -9.70
N ALA A 227 -11.92 12.79 -9.08
CA ALA A 227 -11.65 12.62 -7.65
C ALA A 227 -10.17 12.85 -7.33
N ILE A 228 -9.25 12.33 -8.14
CA ILE A 228 -7.81 12.54 -7.98
C ILE A 228 -7.49 14.06 -8.03
N VAL A 229 -8.01 14.78 -8.99
CA VAL A 229 -7.81 16.24 -9.10
C VAL A 229 -8.38 16.99 -7.90
N SER A 230 -9.55 16.54 -7.38
CA SER A 230 -10.20 17.21 -6.24
C SER A 230 -9.54 16.90 -4.89
N TYR A 231 -8.93 15.73 -4.73
CA TYR A 231 -8.37 15.23 -3.46
C TYR A 231 -6.92 14.76 -3.62
N GLN A 232 -6.12 15.58 -4.31
CA GLN A 232 -4.72 15.26 -4.64
C GLN A 232 -3.88 14.92 -3.41
N GLY A 233 -4.07 15.63 -2.29
CA GLY A 233 -3.31 15.38 -1.06
C GLY A 233 -3.58 14.00 -0.46
N VAL A 234 -4.85 13.59 -0.43
CA VAL A 234 -5.24 12.24 0.02
C VAL A 234 -4.66 11.18 -0.91
N TYR A 235 -4.83 11.38 -2.22
CA TYR A 235 -4.29 10.48 -3.24
C TYR A 235 -2.77 10.33 -3.09
N LEU A 236 -2.05 11.45 -2.97
CA LEU A 236 -0.60 11.47 -2.82
C LEU A 236 -0.15 10.75 -1.55
N THR A 237 -0.83 10.98 -0.42
CA THR A 237 -0.54 10.30 0.83
C THR A 237 -0.62 8.77 0.68
N TYR A 238 -1.66 8.26 0.05
CA TYR A 238 -1.82 6.81 -0.19
C TYR A 238 -0.93 6.27 -1.31
N LEU A 239 -0.36 7.14 -2.16
CA LEU A 239 0.56 6.75 -3.21
C LEU A 239 1.99 6.51 -2.68
N ALA A 240 2.33 7.05 -1.51
CA ALA A 240 3.69 6.96 -0.94
C ALA A 240 4.27 5.53 -0.88
N PRO A 241 3.53 4.48 -0.49
CA PRO A 241 4.01 3.09 -0.52
C PRO A 241 4.48 2.63 -1.90
N TYR A 242 3.79 3.04 -2.96
CA TYR A 242 4.05 2.63 -4.35
C TYR A 242 5.17 3.43 -5.02
N VAL A 243 5.43 4.65 -4.55
CA VAL A 243 6.50 5.52 -5.06
C VAL A 243 7.80 5.31 -4.29
N ALA A 244 7.76 5.43 -2.96
CA ALA A 244 8.92 5.32 -2.09
C ALA A 244 9.31 3.87 -1.78
N GLY A 245 8.33 2.95 -1.70
CA GLY A 245 8.57 1.55 -1.38
C GLY A 245 9.58 0.86 -2.31
N PRO A 246 9.49 0.98 -3.64
CA PRO A 246 10.48 0.39 -4.55
C PRO A 246 11.90 0.92 -4.33
N THR A 247 12.06 2.20 -3.99
CA THR A 247 13.35 2.81 -3.66
C THR A 247 13.90 2.25 -2.34
N PHE A 248 13.03 2.10 -1.34
CA PHE A 248 13.36 1.45 -0.07
C PHE A 248 13.81 -0.01 -0.27
N VAL A 249 13.06 -0.79 -1.03
CA VAL A 249 13.41 -2.19 -1.38
C VAL A 249 14.71 -2.25 -2.17
N ALA A 250 14.95 -1.34 -3.11
CA ALA A 250 16.21 -1.27 -3.84
C ALA A 250 17.40 -1.01 -2.88
N ALA A 251 17.25 -0.09 -1.93
CA ALA A 251 18.28 0.18 -0.92
C ALA A 251 18.57 -1.03 -0.02
N LEU A 252 17.55 -1.81 0.35
CA LEU A 252 17.73 -3.08 1.07
C LEU A 252 18.49 -4.10 0.21
N ARG A 253 18.12 -4.22 -1.05
CA ARG A 253 18.78 -5.13 -2.00
C ARG A 253 20.25 -4.77 -2.23
N ASP A 254 20.59 -3.50 -2.27
CA ASP A 254 21.99 -3.04 -2.37
C ASP A 254 22.80 -3.39 -1.13
N ARG A 255 22.17 -3.48 0.05
CA ARG A 255 22.82 -3.88 1.32
C ARG A 255 23.08 -5.38 1.41
N GLY A 256 22.17 -6.23 0.93
CA GLY A 256 22.27 -7.69 1.16
C GLY A 256 21.40 -8.54 0.23
N GLY A 257 21.03 -8.05 -0.94
CA GLY A 257 20.18 -8.77 -1.88
C GLY A 257 18.77 -9.01 -1.37
N TRP A 258 18.12 -10.01 -1.90
CA TRP A 258 16.76 -10.37 -1.47
C TRP A 258 16.71 -10.88 -0.01
N ALA A 259 17.82 -11.37 0.55
CA ALA A 259 17.90 -11.76 1.95
C ALA A 259 17.62 -10.55 2.86
N ALA A 260 18.22 -9.38 2.59
CA ALA A 260 17.96 -8.17 3.38
C ALA A 260 16.52 -7.67 3.27
N VAL A 261 15.83 -7.90 2.14
CA VAL A 261 14.40 -7.60 2.00
C VAL A 261 13.58 -8.57 2.84
N THR A 262 13.92 -9.86 2.84
CA THR A 262 13.26 -10.87 3.68
C THR A 262 13.44 -10.57 5.17
N ASP A 263 14.66 -10.22 5.60
CA ASP A 263 14.95 -9.85 6.98
C ASP A 263 14.17 -8.61 7.45
N ALA A 264 13.80 -7.72 6.51
CA ALA A 264 13.01 -6.54 6.84
C ALA A 264 11.55 -6.87 7.25
N TYR A 265 11.03 -8.04 6.93
CA TYR A 265 9.71 -8.50 7.43
C TYR A 265 9.73 -8.84 8.92
N ASP A 266 10.88 -9.18 9.49
CA ASP A 266 11.03 -9.37 10.94
C ASP A 266 11.04 -8.03 11.69
N ARG A 267 11.47 -6.97 11.04
CA ARG A 267 11.46 -5.59 11.56
C ARG A 267 10.99 -4.60 10.49
N PRO A 268 9.70 -4.63 10.11
CA PRO A 268 9.21 -3.75 9.04
C PRO A 268 9.31 -2.27 9.42
N PRO A 269 9.46 -1.36 8.42
CA PRO A 269 9.55 0.06 8.67
C PRO A 269 8.35 0.53 9.50
N ALA A 270 8.61 1.38 10.47
CA ALA A 270 7.63 1.85 11.44
C ALA A 270 7.00 3.19 11.06
N THR A 271 7.68 3.95 10.20
CA THR A 271 7.29 5.30 9.77
C THR A 271 7.57 5.51 8.30
N THR A 272 6.80 6.37 7.64
CA THR A 272 7.05 6.77 6.24
C THR A 272 8.39 7.49 6.07
N ARG A 273 8.95 8.05 7.15
CA ARG A 273 10.32 8.58 7.14
C ARG A 273 11.34 7.53 6.72
N GLU A 274 11.20 6.29 7.19
CA GLU A 274 12.13 5.20 6.86
C GLU A 274 12.00 4.74 5.40
N LEU A 275 10.82 4.90 4.80
CA LEU A 275 10.64 4.66 3.37
C LEU A 275 11.29 5.74 2.52
N LEU A 276 11.07 7.01 2.90
CA LEU A 276 11.51 8.19 2.16
C LEU A 276 13.02 8.45 2.35
N ASP A 277 13.56 8.03 3.49
CA ASP A 277 15.01 8.04 3.77
C ASP A 277 15.46 6.62 4.19
N PRO A 278 15.76 5.73 3.23
CA PRO A 278 16.20 4.38 3.55
C PRO A 278 17.49 4.33 4.38
N ALA A 279 18.29 5.41 4.43
CA ALA A 279 19.48 5.47 5.27
C ALA A 279 19.11 5.55 6.76
N ALA A 280 17.93 6.05 7.08
CA ALA A 280 17.41 6.08 8.44
C ALA A 280 16.89 4.72 8.93
N TYR A 281 16.66 3.76 8.04
CA TYR A 281 16.14 2.43 8.42
C TYR A 281 17.25 1.46 8.86
N PRO A 282 17.06 0.70 9.97
CA PRO A 282 15.96 0.79 10.92
C PRO A 282 16.16 1.94 11.92
N ALA A 283 15.13 2.77 12.13
CA ALA A 283 15.16 3.88 13.07
C ALA A 283 14.53 3.51 14.43
N ASP A 284 15.03 4.16 15.48
CA ASP A 284 14.33 4.21 16.75
C ASP A 284 13.44 5.48 16.74
N THR A 285 12.13 5.29 16.58
CA THR A 285 11.17 6.39 16.61
C THR A 285 10.88 6.75 18.06
N PRO A 286 11.16 7.99 18.49
CA PRO A 286 10.88 8.39 19.88
C PRO A 286 9.37 8.40 20.13
N GLU A 287 8.98 7.93 21.31
CA GLU A 287 7.61 8.08 21.76
C GLU A 287 7.31 9.57 22.01
N LEU A 288 6.25 10.07 21.39
CA LEU A 288 5.81 11.45 21.52
C LEU A 288 4.46 11.49 22.24
N ALA A 289 4.50 11.93 23.50
CA ALA A 289 3.29 12.05 24.29
C ALA A 289 2.68 13.45 24.15
N VAL A 290 1.35 13.50 24.08
CA VAL A 290 0.55 14.72 24.24
C VAL A 290 -0.12 14.62 25.60
N ALA A 291 0.29 15.49 26.54
CA ALA A 291 -0.37 15.57 27.84
C ALA A 291 -1.81 16.05 27.66
N ASP A 292 -2.73 15.45 28.38
CA ASP A 292 -4.10 15.93 28.41
C ASP A 292 -4.16 17.15 29.30
N ARG A 293 -4.47 18.31 28.72
CA ARG A 293 -4.63 19.59 29.41
C ARG A 293 -6.00 20.20 29.15
N SER A 294 -6.92 19.37 28.62
CA SER A 294 -8.27 19.85 28.36
C SER A 294 -8.99 20.23 29.62
N ASN A 295 -9.88 21.20 29.51
CA ASN A 295 -10.87 21.50 30.56
C ASN A 295 -11.98 20.43 30.56
N GLY A 296 -12.93 20.51 31.47
CA GLY A 296 -14.00 19.53 31.62
C GLY A 296 -15.03 19.50 30.49
N ASP A 297 -14.98 20.44 29.54
CA ASP A 297 -15.90 20.54 28.41
C ASP A 297 -15.36 19.76 27.20
N TRP A 298 -14.03 19.72 27.02
CA TRP A 298 -13.35 18.99 25.95
C TRP A 298 -12.83 17.63 26.41
N GLU A 299 -13.09 16.57 25.65
CA GLU A 299 -12.60 15.23 25.95
C GLU A 299 -11.89 14.60 24.75
N ARG A 300 -10.87 13.80 25.00
CA ARG A 300 -10.32 12.88 23.99
C ARG A 300 -11.36 11.83 23.66
N TYR A 301 -11.68 11.64 22.38
CA TYR A 301 -12.73 10.70 22.00
C TYR A 301 -12.24 9.52 21.14
N ALA A 302 -11.00 9.51 20.77
CA ALA A 302 -10.39 8.42 20.00
C ALA A 302 -8.92 8.22 20.39
N ASP A 303 -8.37 7.10 19.95
CA ASP A 303 -6.95 6.81 20.07
C ASP A 303 -6.12 7.83 19.26
N ALA A 304 -4.95 8.15 19.78
CA ALA A 304 -4.05 9.04 19.09
C ALA A 304 -3.46 8.36 17.83
N ASP A 305 -3.33 9.15 16.76
CA ASP A 305 -2.75 8.73 15.48
C ASP A 305 -1.34 9.34 15.29
N SER A 306 -0.66 8.96 14.22
CA SER A 306 0.50 9.59 13.61
C SER A 306 0.26 9.70 12.13
N LEU A 307 0.44 10.90 11.57
CA LEU A 307 0.24 11.17 10.16
C LEU A 307 1.48 10.85 9.33
N GLY A 308 2.65 11.13 9.88
CA GLY A 308 3.95 10.82 9.29
C GLY A 308 4.43 11.78 8.22
N ARG A 309 5.69 11.58 7.79
CA ARG A 309 6.38 12.46 6.85
C ARG A 309 5.67 12.54 5.49
N ALA A 310 5.21 11.42 4.95
CA ALA A 310 4.53 11.40 3.65
C ALA A 310 3.24 12.24 3.67
N THR A 311 2.46 12.19 4.76
CA THR A 311 1.26 13.01 4.90
C THR A 311 1.62 14.49 5.07
N VAL A 312 2.63 14.82 5.87
CA VAL A 312 3.08 16.20 6.06
C VAL A 312 3.56 16.80 4.73
N HIS A 313 4.34 16.06 3.93
CA HIS A 313 4.67 16.47 2.56
C HIS A 313 3.41 16.78 1.75
N SER A 314 2.45 15.86 1.76
CA SER A 314 1.21 15.99 0.99
C SER A 314 0.37 17.21 1.43
N VAL A 315 0.43 17.63 2.71
CA VAL A 315 -0.17 18.89 3.19
C VAL A 315 0.38 20.09 2.43
N PHE A 316 1.69 20.25 2.39
CA PHE A 316 2.32 21.41 1.76
C PHE A 316 2.25 21.34 0.23
N TRP A 317 2.38 20.15 -0.33
CA TRP A 317 2.28 19.94 -1.76
C TRP A 317 0.87 20.28 -2.31
N THR A 318 -0.20 19.75 -1.68
CA THR A 318 -1.58 19.98 -2.13
C THR A 318 -2.00 21.45 -2.01
N ASN A 319 -1.49 22.14 -0.99
CA ASN A 319 -1.74 23.55 -0.74
C ASN A 319 -0.78 24.48 -1.51
N GLY A 320 0.04 23.95 -2.42
CA GLY A 320 0.88 24.73 -3.37
C GLY A 320 2.02 25.49 -2.71
N LEU A 321 2.56 24.98 -1.61
CA LEU A 321 3.75 25.50 -0.95
C LEU A 321 5.04 24.76 -1.36
N VAL A 322 4.88 23.55 -1.91
CA VAL A 322 5.95 22.77 -2.54
C VAL A 322 5.86 22.94 -4.05
N SER A 323 6.99 23.13 -4.72
CA SER A 323 7.04 23.21 -6.18
C SER A 323 6.53 21.91 -6.81
N ARG A 324 5.74 22.07 -7.87
CA ARG A 324 5.27 20.96 -8.68
C ARG A 324 6.06 20.97 -9.98
N ASP A 325 6.65 19.85 -10.33
CA ASP A 325 7.10 19.68 -11.70
C ASP A 325 5.88 19.61 -12.62
N ASP A 326 5.93 20.35 -13.73
CA ASP A 326 4.81 20.51 -14.66
C ASP A 326 4.26 19.12 -15.07
N ASP A 327 2.99 18.87 -14.78
CA ASP A 327 2.17 17.72 -15.20
C ASP A 327 2.28 16.40 -14.41
N ALA A 328 3.08 16.26 -13.35
CA ALA A 328 3.14 15.01 -12.58
C ALA A 328 2.52 15.15 -11.19
N ILE A 329 1.61 14.22 -10.84
CA ILE A 329 1.18 14.01 -9.44
C ILE A 329 2.27 13.25 -8.66
N GLU A 330 3.21 12.63 -9.38
CA GLU A 330 4.34 11.93 -8.79
C GLU A 330 5.34 12.93 -8.20
N THR A 331 5.73 12.69 -6.96
CA THR A 331 6.72 13.49 -6.22
C THR A 331 7.73 12.56 -5.57
N ASP A 332 8.92 13.07 -5.31
CA ASP A 332 9.94 12.39 -4.53
C ASP A 332 9.75 12.52 -3.01
N TYR A 333 8.71 13.26 -2.58
CA TYR A 333 8.42 13.60 -1.18
C TYR A 333 9.57 14.36 -0.51
N ASP A 334 10.32 15.13 -1.28
CA ASP A 334 11.43 15.97 -0.80
C ASP A 334 10.97 17.43 -0.71
N ASP A 335 10.97 18.00 0.48
CA ASP A 335 10.62 19.39 0.73
C ASP A 335 11.10 19.86 2.11
N PRO A 336 11.39 21.15 2.29
CA PRO A 336 11.93 21.65 3.56
C PRO A 336 10.96 21.60 4.74
N TYR A 337 9.65 21.43 4.50
CA TYR A 337 8.64 21.47 5.56
C TYR A 337 8.41 20.11 6.22
N SER A 338 8.57 19.03 5.46
CA SER A 338 8.43 17.66 5.97
C SER A 338 9.76 17.00 6.32
N ASP A 339 10.87 17.52 5.78
CA ASP A 339 12.20 17.01 6.06
C ASP A 339 12.53 17.09 7.54
N GLY A 340 13.30 16.13 8.01
CA GLY A 340 13.67 16.02 9.41
C GLY A 340 12.55 15.67 10.38
N LEU A 341 11.32 15.43 9.94
CA LEU A 341 10.27 14.92 10.81
C LEU A 341 10.66 13.54 11.35
N VAL A 342 10.79 13.42 12.67
CA VAL A 342 11.22 12.20 13.36
C VAL A 342 10.03 11.42 13.90
N ALA A 343 9.05 12.11 14.46
CA ALA A 343 7.82 11.54 14.99
C ALA A 343 6.72 12.60 15.06
N ASP A 344 5.49 12.19 14.97
CA ASP A 344 4.34 13.03 15.26
C ASP A 344 3.30 12.29 16.11
N ARG A 345 2.42 13.06 16.73
CA ARG A 345 1.30 12.55 17.50
C ARG A 345 0.09 13.45 17.33
N PHE A 346 -0.95 12.92 16.74
CA PHE A 346 -2.24 13.55 16.53
C PHE A 346 -3.24 13.04 17.56
N VAL A 347 -3.89 13.92 18.31
CA VAL A 347 -4.87 13.57 19.34
C VAL A 347 -6.16 14.35 19.09
N PRO A 348 -7.27 13.65 18.75
CA PRO A 348 -8.55 14.28 18.52
C PRO A 348 -9.28 14.57 19.85
N TYR A 349 -9.94 15.73 19.89
CA TYR A 349 -10.80 16.17 20.99
C TYR A 349 -12.18 16.54 20.47
N ARG A 350 -13.16 16.50 21.35
CA ARG A 350 -14.52 16.98 21.07
C ARG A 350 -15.17 17.63 22.29
N ASP A 351 -16.09 18.54 22.00
CA ASP A 351 -17.10 19.06 22.94
C ASP A 351 -18.49 18.83 22.32
N GLY A 352 -19.18 17.76 22.72
CA GLY A 352 -20.49 17.39 22.18
C GLY A 352 -20.49 17.22 20.65
N THR A 353 -20.75 18.30 19.92
CA THR A 353 -20.79 18.32 18.46
C THR A 353 -19.60 18.98 17.78
N ALA A 354 -18.81 19.74 18.56
CA ALA A 354 -17.62 20.44 18.09
C ALA A 354 -16.40 19.52 18.14
N ASP A 355 -15.50 19.68 17.21
CA ASP A 355 -14.24 18.97 17.11
C ASP A 355 -13.05 19.91 17.31
N GLY A 356 -11.94 19.34 17.73
CA GLY A 356 -10.67 20.01 17.85
C GLY A 356 -9.55 18.98 17.99
N TYR A 357 -8.31 19.40 17.89
CA TYR A 357 -7.19 18.47 18.01
C TYR A 357 -5.93 19.13 18.60
N VAL A 358 -5.04 18.27 19.07
CA VAL A 358 -3.66 18.61 19.34
C VAL A 358 -2.77 17.76 18.44
N TRP A 359 -1.99 18.41 17.59
CA TRP A 359 -1.00 17.75 16.75
C TRP A 359 0.39 18.18 17.16
N ARG A 360 1.17 17.25 17.67
CA ARG A 360 2.54 17.49 18.13
C ARG A 360 3.53 16.79 17.20
N LEU A 361 4.51 17.56 16.69
CA LEU A 361 5.51 17.10 15.75
C LEU A 361 6.91 17.28 16.34
N ARG A 362 7.77 16.30 16.15
CA ARG A 362 9.16 16.32 16.59
C ARG A 362 10.07 16.21 15.38
N PHE A 363 10.93 17.19 15.23
CA PHE A 363 11.95 17.26 14.17
C PHE A 363 13.33 16.85 14.68
N ALA A 364 14.28 16.57 13.79
CA ALA A 364 15.62 16.19 14.13
C ALA A 364 16.39 17.33 14.82
N ASN A 365 16.10 18.57 14.45
CA ASN A 365 16.68 19.75 15.06
C ASN A 365 15.72 20.97 15.05
N ALA A 366 16.16 22.07 15.66
CA ALA A 366 15.33 23.28 15.79
C ALA A 366 15.18 24.06 14.47
N SER A 367 16.07 23.89 13.50
CA SER A 367 15.97 24.55 12.20
C SER A 367 14.83 23.93 11.39
N GLU A 368 14.79 22.61 11.27
CA GLU A 368 13.72 21.89 10.58
C GLU A 368 12.35 22.11 11.24
N ALA A 369 12.30 22.18 12.57
CA ALA A 369 11.08 22.59 13.28
C ALA A 369 10.65 24.02 12.96
N ALA A 370 11.60 24.92 12.69
CA ALA A 370 11.29 26.29 12.26
C ALA A 370 10.78 26.31 10.82
N GLU A 371 11.38 25.56 9.91
CA GLU A 371 10.95 25.45 8.51
C GLU A 371 9.50 24.94 8.41
N PHE A 372 9.16 23.89 9.18
CA PHE A 372 7.76 23.44 9.28
C PHE A 372 6.84 24.56 9.82
N ALA A 373 7.23 25.21 10.92
CA ALA A 373 6.39 26.24 11.55
C ALA A 373 6.17 27.45 10.62
N ASP A 374 7.21 27.86 9.88
CA ASP A 374 7.14 28.93 8.89
C ASP A 374 6.24 28.52 7.71
N GLY A 375 6.36 27.28 7.22
CA GLY A 375 5.48 26.71 6.20
C GLY A 375 4.01 26.65 6.65
N TYR A 376 3.76 26.26 7.89
CA TYR A 376 2.41 26.18 8.44
C TYR A 376 1.79 27.58 8.64
N ASP A 377 2.57 28.58 9.08
CA ASP A 377 2.14 29.99 9.12
C ASP A 377 1.78 30.51 7.72
N LEU A 378 2.60 30.19 6.71
CA LEU A 378 2.31 30.56 5.31
C LEU A 378 1.05 29.88 4.79
N LEU A 379 0.82 28.59 5.14
CA LEU A 379 -0.37 27.86 4.77
C LEU A 379 -1.62 28.52 5.34
N LEU A 380 -1.65 28.76 6.64
CA LEU A 380 -2.81 29.39 7.31
C LEU A 380 -3.11 30.77 6.71
N ARG A 381 -2.12 31.63 6.54
CA ARG A 381 -2.32 33.01 6.11
C ARG A 381 -2.53 33.19 4.60
N LEU A 382 -1.85 32.42 3.77
CA LEU A 382 -1.85 32.66 2.33
C LEU A 382 -2.71 31.69 1.54
N ARG A 383 -3.04 30.54 2.11
CA ARG A 383 -3.84 29.52 1.43
C ARG A 383 -5.24 29.37 1.99
N LEU A 384 -5.38 29.67 3.29
CA LEU A 384 -6.67 29.60 3.97
C LEU A 384 -7.22 30.98 4.34
N ASP A 385 -6.56 32.07 3.92
CA ASP A 385 -6.92 33.47 4.23
C ASP A 385 -7.08 33.75 5.74
N GLY A 386 -6.31 33.01 6.58
CA GLY A 386 -6.36 33.13 8.02
C GLY A 386 -5.75 34.44 8.52
N GLU A 387 -6.44 35.07 9.46
CA GLU A 387 -5.97 36.26 10.15
C GLU A 387 -5.14 35.87 11.39
N ARG A 388 -3.98 36.47 11.58
CA ARG A 388 -3.20 36.33 12.82
C ARG A 388 -3.72 37.27 13.87
N VAL A 389 -4.41 36.74 14.88
CA VAL A 389 -5.07 37.52 15.95
C VAL A 389 -4.23 37.61 17.23
N GLY A 390 -3.14 36.83 17.33
CA GLY A 390 -2.24 36.84 18.49
C GLY A 390 -0.87 36.25 18.18
N GLU A 391 -0.02 36.07 19.17
CA GLU A 391 1.27 35.40 19.01
C GLU A 391 1.03 33.93 18.76
N GLY A 392 1.31 33.46 17.51
CA GLY A 392 1.05 32.09 17.09
C GLY A 392 -0.42 31.70 17.00
N VAL A 393 -1.37 32.66 17.12
CA VAL A 393 -2.82 32.39 17.06
C VAL A 393 -3.42 32.94 15.78
N TYR A 394 -4.17 32.11 15.09
CA TYR A 394 -4.79 32.38 13.79
C TYR A 394 -6.27 32.02 13.81
N VAL A 395 -7.07 32.73 13.03
CA VAL A 395 -8.48 32.43 12.78
C VAL A 395 -8.72 32.39 11.30
N VAL A 396 -9.31 31.31 10.81
CA VAL A 396 -9.83 31.13 9.47
C VAL A 396 -11.35 31.24 9.57
N ASP A 397 -11.92 32.35 9.08
CA ASP A 397 -13.33 32.67 9.32
C ASP A 397 -14.28 31.90 8.38
N ASP A 398 -13.83 31.54 7.19
CA ASP A 398 -14.65 30.94 6.15
C ASP A 398 -13.94 29.78 5.44
N GLY A 399 -14.76 28.89 4.85
CA GLY A 399 -14.25 27.79 4.02
C GLY A 399 -14.41 26.43 4.66
N PRO A 400 -13.77 25.40 4.04
CA PRO A 400 -13.90 24.02 4.53
C PRO A 400 -13.05 23.71 5.79
N PHE A 401 -12.20 24.64 6.21
CA PHE A 401 -11.28 24.53 7.35
C PHE A 401 -11.40 25.78 8.26
N ALA A 402 -12.61 26.27 8.42
CA ALA A 402 -12.90 27.49 9.19
C ALA A 402 -12.82 27.21 10.69
N ASP A 403 -11.70 27.58 11.32
CA ASP A 403 -11.36 27.29 12.72
C ASP A 403 -10.35 28.29 13.28
N ALA A 404 -10.09 28.19 14.59
CA ALA A 404 -8.96 28.81 15.25
C ALA A 404 -7.78 27.81 15.38
N PHE A 405 -6.58 28.34 15.26
CA PHE A 405 -5.33 27.57 15.35
C PHE A 405 -4.32 28.25 16.26
N ARG A 406 -3.64 27.47 17.10
CA ARG A 406 -2.49 27.93 17.87
C ARG A 406 -1.28 27.11 17.50
N LEU A 407 -0.24 27.80 17.00
CA LEU A 407 1.03 27.23 16.56
C LEU A 407 2.11 27.61 17.57
N GLU A 408 2.68 26.64 18.25
CA GLU A 408 3.74 26.81 19.24
C GLU A 408 4.98 26.02 18.85
N ARG A 409 6.17 26.63 18.98
CA ARG A 409 7.45 25.95 18.74
C ARG A 409 8.34 26.04 19.97
N SER A 410 8.85 24.90 20.40
CA SER A 410 9.82 24.80 21.50
C SER A 410 10.99 23.89 21.08
N GLY A 411 12.13 24.49 20.77
CA GLY A 411 13.28 23.79 20.26
C GLY A 411 12.96 23.06 18.94
N ALA A 412 13.11 21.76 18.94
CA ALA A 412 12.83 20.89 17.78
C ALA A 412 11.40 20.31 17.79
N THR A 413 10.50 20.87 18.56
CA THR A 413 9.10 20.39 18.65
C THR A 413 8.16 21.53 18.26
N VAL A 414 7.15 21.19 17.45
CA VAL A 414 6.02 22.06 17.11
C VAL A 414 4.75 21.44 17.66
N THR A 415 3.86 22.26 18.19
CA THR A 415 2.53 21.85 18.62
C THR A 415 1.51 22.74 17.93
N VAL A 416 0.55 22.12 17.27
CA VAL A 416 -0.64 22.77 16.71
C VAL A 416 -1.81 22.39 17.57
N VAL A 417 -2.58 23.37 18.02
CA VAL A 417 -3.86 23.20 18.68
C VAL A 417 -4.91 23.81 17.77
N ASN A 418 -5.99 23.09 17.52
CA ASN A 418 -7.11 23.53 16.70
C ASN A 418 -8.41 23.39 17.49
N GLY A 419 -9.33 24.28 17.22
CA GLY A 419 -10.70 24.24 17.74
C GLY A 419 -11.55 25.33 17.08
N PRO A 420 -12.89 25.30 17.22
CA PRO A 420 -13.81 26.20 16.51
C PRO A 420 -13.56 27.67 16.78
N THR A 421 -13.13 28.04 17.98
CA THR A 421 -12.87 29.43 18.38
C THR A 421 -11.55 29.56 19.14
N VAL A 422 -11.07 30.80 19.29
CA VAL A 422 -9.85 31.08 20.07
C VAL A 422 -10.00 30.64 21.54
N ASP A 423 -11.22 30.78 22.12
CA ASP A 423 -11.46 30.37 23.52
C ASP A 423 -11.39 28.84 23.67
N ASP A 424 -11.76 28.08 22.64
CA ASP A 424 -11.69 26.61 22.62
C ASP A 424 -10.25 26.08 22.62
N LEU A 425 -9.30 26.85 22.08
CA LEU A 425 -7.88 26.45 22.10
C LEU A 425 -7.35 26.29 23.52
N GLU A 426 -7.76 27.16 24.45
CA GLU A 426 -7.43 27.06 25.87
C GLU A 426 -8.21 25.90 26.54
N GLY A 427 -9.43 25.65 26.09
CA GLY A 427 -10.24 24.51 26.54
C GLY A 427 -9.65 23.16 26.17
N ILE A 428 -9.05 23.05 24.99
CA ILE A 428 -8.45 21.80 24.44
C ILE A 428 -7.05 21.57 25.00
N HIS A 429 -6.23 22.64 25.12
CA HIS A 429 -4.83 22.49 25.55
C HIS A 429 -4.30 23.78 26.14
N GLY A 430 -4.76 24.11 27.35
CA GLY A 430 -4.34 25.26 28.15
C GLY A 430 -2.95 25.14 28.78
#